data_3c58a9f5e9a3504a2cb0d74d01b02ae6
#
_entry.id   3c58a9f5e9a3504a2cb0d74d01b02ae6
#
_cell.length_a   1.000
_cell.length_b   1.000
_cell.length_c   1.000
_cell.angle_alpha   90.00
_cell.angle_beta   90.00
_cell.angle_gamma   90.00
#
_symmetry.space_group_name_H-M   'P 1'
#
loop_
_entity.id
_entity.type
_entity.pdbx_description
1 polymer ?
#
loop_
_entity_poly.entity_id
_entity_poly.type
_entity_poly.pdbx_seq_one_letter_code
_entity_poly.pdbx_strand_id
1 'polypeptide(L)'
;MANNNDNQVLKRITRQIYDQRPIMPSDRRTHYRIERANGGFLCDLWFLTRGCIHDASGGCTMCNYGKGSTEVSQDKILDELQKIVKKLPWAFEDFLLTPSGSMLDTREVPYEMRDSLKKILKDIKAKRFIIETRADTVTEGNIDFLKNILPEAEKYIEIGYESGNNWILRNCINKGTDTETFEKAVKIAHEAGVKVTANVAAGIPFLSERAAIREAVFSVNKAFEQGADSVVLFPYHVKRGTLLEVLYRHQWYQCISLWSLVDILMRVPESRLDQIQISWYKDYFGEEQSNIFVSATTCQNCRQDIVDLLDKYREHPSVESLRRLSEYECECKRSWQENLEEQSEDIEYDKIEIIYRRLAAEYHIEDEVLEKELQFMKRTIRG
;
A
#
# COMPACT_ATOMS: atom_id res chain seq x y z
N MET A 1 17.20 -17.61 12.83
CA MET A 1 17.91 -17.75 11.54
C MET A 1 17.45 -16.57 10.70
N ALA A 2 18.36 -15.74 10.20
CA ALA A 2 17.99 -14.64 9.33
C ALA A 2 17.37 -15.24 8.07
N ASN A 3 16.14 -14.81 7.72
CA ASN A 3 15.49 -15.21 6.51
C ASN A 3 16.39 -14.78 5.34
N ASN A 4 16.79 -15.71 4.48
CA ASN A 4 17.64 -15.43 3.31
C ASN A 4 16.98 -14.46 2.30
N ASN A 5 15.73 -14.07 2.57
CA ASN A 5 14.92 -13.17 1.74
C ASN A 5 15.04 -11.68 2.08
N ASP A 6 15.70 -11.29 3.18
CA ASP A 6 15.81 -9.88 3.54
C ASP A 6 17.00 -9.19 2.85
N ASN A 7 16.78 -8.00 2.31
CA ASN A 7 17.86 -7.14 1.84
C ASN A 7 18.56 -6.48 3.02
N GLN A 8 19.79 -6.89 3.30
CA GLN A 8 20.49 -6.49 4.52
C GLN A 8 20.89 -5.00 4.53
N VAL A 9 21.14 -4.40 3.38
CA VAL A 9 21.44 -2.97 3.25
C VAL A 9 20.19 -2.15 3.54
N LEU A 10 19.08 -2.40 2.82
CA LEU A 10 17.83 -1.68 3.04
C LEU A 10 17.31 -1.87 4.45
N LYS A 11 17.34 -3.08 4.98
CA LYS A 11 16.89 -3.39 6.35
C LYS A 11 17.62 -2.58 7.42
N ARG A 12 18.93 -2.45 7.30
CA ARG A 12 19.74 -1.66 8.25
C ARG A 12 19.45 -0.17 8.13
N ILE A 13 19.33 0.34 6.91
CA ILE A 13 19.03 1.75 6.64
C ILE A 13 17.63 2.09 7.18
N THR A 14 16.60 1.32 6.80
CA THR A 14 15.23 1.56 7.24
C THR A 14 15.09 1.42 8.75
N ARG A 15 15.86 0.53 9.39
CA ARG A 15 15.91 0.43 10.85
C ARG A 15 16.50 1.69 11.50
N GLN A 16 17.59 2.25 10.98
CA GLN A 16 18.18 3.50 11.49
C GLN A 16 17.20 4.66 11.33
N ILE A 17 16.50 4.74 10.19
CA ILE A 17 15.43 5.74 9.96
C ILE A 17 14.29 5.56 10.97
N TYR A 18 13.84 4.33 11.20
CA TYR A 18 12.82 4.00 12.19
C TYR A 18 13.23 4.48 13.60
N ASP A 19 14.45 4.22 14.02
CA ASP A 19 14.92 4.59 15.36
C ASP A 19 14.90 6.10 15.59
N GLN A 20 15.14 6.90 14.54
CA GLN A 20 15.09 8.36 14.56
C GLN A 20 13.69 8.96 14.38
N ARG A 21 12.72 8.17 13.90
CA ARG A 21 11.35 8.62 13.63
C ARG A 21 10.65 9.01 14.93
N PRO A 22 9.96 10.17 14.99
CA PRO A 22 9.16 10.53 16.15
C PRO A 22 8.01 9.54 16.37
N ILE A 23 7.63 9.35 17.63
CA ILE A 23 6.43 8.58 17.99
C ILE A 23 5.21 9.37 17.47
N MET A 24 4.21 8.65 16.93
CA MET A 24 2.97 9.27 16.47
C MET A 24 2.27 9.98 17.64
N PRO A 25 1.80 11.23 17.47
CA PRO A 25 1.10 11.96 18.53
C PRO A 25 -0.08 11.16 19.08
N SER A 26 -0.26 11.20 20.39
CA SER A 26 -1.29 10.43 21.09
C SER A 26 -2.73 10.91 20.84
N ASP A 27 -2.92 12.04 20.17
CA ASP A 27 -4.21 12.62 19.78
C ASP A 27 -4.75 12.07 18.45
N ARG A 28 -3.89 11.39 17.65
CA ARG A 28 -4.26 10.76 16.38
C ARG A 28 -4.41 9.25 16.51
N ARG A 29 -5.38 8.81 17.34
CA ARG A 29 -5.57 7.38 17.66
C ARG A 29 -6.56 6.67 16.78
N THR A 30 -7.55 7.41 16.34
CA THR A 30 -8.63 6.89 15.50
C THR A 30 -9.09 7.97 14.54
N HIS A 31 -9.43 7.59 13.32
CA HIS A 31 -10.15 8.48 12.40
C HIS A 31 -11.00 7.65 11.46
N TYR A 32 -11.96 8.28 10.82
CA TYR A 32 -12.75 7.68 9.75
C TYR A 32 -13.00 8.66 8.63
N ARG A 33 -13.25 8.12 7.46
CA ARG A 33 -13.75 8.88 6.32
C ARG A 33 -14.87 8.10 5.66
N ILE A 34 -15.79 8.83 5.04
CA ILE A 34 -16.87 8.25 4.23
C ILE A 34 -16.77 8.89 2.86
N GLU A 35 -16.67 8.07 1.83
CA GLU A 35 -16.58 8.53 0.45
C GLU A 35 -17.39 7.63 -0.49
N ARG A 36 -17.63 8.09 -1.73
CA ARG A 36 -18.28 7.27 -2.76
C ARG A 36 -17.25 6.35 -3.41
N ALA A 37 -17.58 5.08 -3.50
CA ALA A 37 -16.81 4.06 -4.19
C ALA A 37 -17.72 2.89 -4.55
N ASN A 38 -17.45 2.19 -5.64
CA ASN A 38 -18.15 0.95 -6.01
C ASN A 38 -19.69 1.07 -6.07
N GLY A 39 -20.21 2.21 -6.49
CA GLY A 39 -21.65 2.46 -6.57
C GLY A 39 -22.36 2.70 -5.24
N GLY A 40 -21.62 2.89 -4.14
CA GLY A 40 -22.17 3.14 -2.81
C GLY A 40 -21.28 3.99 -1.93
N PHE A 41 -21.37 3.80 -0.63
CA PHE A 41 -20.50 4.48 0.35
C PHE A 41 -19.49 3.49 0.93
N LEU A 42 -18.21 3.89 0.88
CA LEU A 42 -17.13 3.26 1.63
C LEU A 42 -16.93 4.04 2.94
N CYS A 43 -16.95 3.31 4.06
CA CYS A 43 -16.44 3.80 5.34
C CYS A 43 -15.06 3.20 5.58
N ASP A 44 -14.02 4.02 5.67
CA ASP A 44 -12.68 3.63 6.09
C ASP A 44 -12.49 4.08 7.55
N LEU A 45 -12.41 3.11 8.45
CA LEU A 45 -12.24 3.31 9.89
C LEU A 45 -10.84 2.85 10.31
N TRP A 46 -9.97 3.80 10.55
CA TRP A 46 -8.59 3.56 10.95
C TRP A 46 -8.39 3.68 12.46
N PHE A 47 -7.49 2.86 13.00
CA PHE A 47 -7.09 2.94 14.40
C PHE A 47 -5.60 2.65 14.63
N LEU A 48 -5.04 3.30 15.64
CA LEU A 48 -3.64 3.15 16.04
C LEU A 48 -3.45 1.82 16.79
N THR A 49 -2.35 1.13 16.48
CA THR A 49 -1.86 -0.04 17.21
C THR A 49 -0.46 0.25 17.78
N ARG A 50 0.23 -0.78 18.23
CA ARG A 50 1.66 -0.70 18.56
C ARG A 50 2.53 -0.40 17.34
N GLY A 51 1.96 -0.49 16.14
CA GLY A 51 2.62 -0.32 14.87
C GLY A 51 3.03 -1.64 14.24
N CYS A 52 3.34 -1.56 12.93
CA CYS A 52 3.74 -2.70 12.14
C CYS A 52 5.09 -3.26 12.60
N ILE A 53 5.12 -4.53 12.99
CA ILE A 53 6.34 -5.20 13.45
C ILE A 53 7.39 -5.31 12.35
N HIS A 54 6.95 -5.48 11.10
CA HIS A 54 7.88 -5.51 9.98
C HIS A 54 8.61 -4.16 9.81
N ASP A 55 7.89 -3.02 9.83
CA ASP A 55 8.51 -1.69 9.79
C ASP A 55 9.44 -1.47 11.00
N ALA A 56 9.04 -1.90 12.20
CA ALA A 56 9.86 -1.82 13.39
C ALA A 56 11.16 -2.63 13.31
N SER A 57 11.23 -3.64 12.47
CA SER A 57 12.43 -4.47 12.25
C SER A 57 13.34 -3.99 11.10
N GLY A 58 13.03 -2.83 10.49
CA GLY A 58 13.67 -2.34 9.27
C GLY A 58 12.93 -2.86 8.04
N GLY A 59 11.68 -2.40 7.85
CA GLY A 59 10.75 -2.90 6.85
C GLY A 59 10.68 -2.07 5.57
N CYS A 60 9.47 -1.89 5.06
CA CYS A 60 9.22 -1.31 3.74
C CYS A 60 9.78 0.10 3.57
N THR A 61 10.40 0.36 2.42
CA THR A 61 11.07 1.63 2.09
C THR A 61 10.15 2.86 2.12
N MET A 62 8.85 2.67 1.89
CA MET A 62 7.84 3.74 1.79
C MET A 62 6.93 3.85 3.03
N CYS A 63 7.03 2.92 3.98
CA CYS A 63 6.08 2.82 5.10
C CYS A 63 6.62 3.45 6.39
N ASN A 64 5.70 4.00 7.20
CA ASN A 64 6.01 4.57 8.51
C ASN A 64 5.03 4.13 9.62
N TYR A 65 4.38 3.00 9.45
CA TYR A 65 3.37 2.48 10.39
C TYR A 65 3.96 1.74 11.61
N GLY A 66 5.28 1.54 11.67
CA GLY A 66 5.93 0.80 12.75
C GLY A 66 5.99 1.52 14.09
N LYS A 67 6.03 2.85 14.08
CA LYS A 67 6.10 3.65 15.30
C LYS A 67 4.72 4.05 15.81
N GLY A 68 3.92 3.05 16.17
CA GLY A 68 2.70 3.25 16.92
C GLY A 68 2.98 3.70 18.38
N SER A 69 1.96 4.06 19.11
CA SER A 69 2.11 4.45 20.51
C SER A 69 1.95 3.24 21.44
N THR A 70 2.99 2.95 22.20
CA THR A 70 2.90 1.99 23.32
C THR A 70 2.27 2.62 24.57
N GLU A 71 2.13 3.95 24.59
CA GLU A 71 1.59 4.71 25.73
C GLU A 71 0.06 4.79 25.72
N VAL A 72 -0.57 4.53 24.58
CA VAL A 72 -2.03 4.55 24.46
C VAL A 72 -2.58 3.17 24.78
N SER A 73 -3.37 3.08 25.85
CA SER A 73 -4.03 1.82 26.20
C SER A 73 -5.03 1.40 25.13
N GLN A 74 -5.11 0.10 24.85
CA GLN A 74 -6.10 -0.46 23.92
C GLN A 74 -7.54 -0.07 24.29
N ASP A 75 -7.86 0.02 25.58
CA ASP A 75 -9.17 0.43 26.07
C ASP A 75 -9.56 1.84 25.58
N LYS A 76 -8.62 2.79 25.58
CA LYS A 76 -8.89 4.14 25.08
C LYS A 76 -9.19 4.13 23.58
N ILE A 77 -8.47 3.32 22.79
CA ILE A 77 -8.72 3.16 21.35
C ILE A 77 -10.11 2.54 21.14
N LEU A 78 -10.45 1.49 21.86
CA LEU A 78 -11.75 0.84 21.78
C LEU A 78 -12.90 1.78 22.17
N ASP A 79 -12.73 2.58 23.22
CA ASP A 79 -13.70 3.61 23.63
C ASP A 79 -13.92 4.66 22.54
N GLU A 80 -12.86 5.10 21.89
CA GLU A 80 -12.96 6.06 20.78
C GLU A 80 -13.64 5.45 19.56
N LEU A 81 -13.26 4.22 19.18
CA LEU A 81 -13.92 3.49 18.10
C LEU A 81 -15.42 3.30 18.38
N GLN A 82 -15.79 2.96 19.60
CA GLN A 82 -17.18 2.85 19.99
C GLN A 82 -17.95 4.18 19.84
N LYS A 83 -17.31 5.31 20.21
CA LYS A 83 -17.91 6.64 20.05
C LYS A 83 -18.08 7.02 18.56
N ILE A 84 -17.11 6.65 17.73
CA ILE A 84 -17.19 6.87 16.27
C ILE A 84 -18.34 6.02 15.70
N VAL A 85 -18.32 4.71 15.95
CA VAL A 85 -19.30 3.77 15.38
C VAL A 85 -20.73 4.16 15.71
N LYS A 86 -21.00 4.67 16.93
CA LYS A 86 -22.32 5.20 17.31
C LYS A 86 -22.81 6.38 16.47
N LYS A 87 -21.91 7.09 15.81
CA LYS A 87 -22.22 8.27 14.95
C LYS A 87 -22.28 7.93 13.47
N LEU A 88 -21.80 6.75 13.08
CA LEU A 88 -21.76 6.34 11.68
C LEU A 88 -23.18 6.02 11.16
N PRO A 89 -23.45 6.24 9.87
CA PRO A 89 -24.58 5.62 9.20
C PRO A 89 -24.54 4.10 9.33
N TRP A 90 -25.70 3.47 9.40
CA TRP A 90 -25.82 2.03 9.70
C TRP A 90 -25.52 1.11 8.50
N ALA A 91 -25.50 1.65 7.28
CA ALA A 91 -25.35 0.86 6.06
C ALA A 91 -24.33 1.46 5.09
N PHE A 92 -23.43 0.58 4.63
CA PHE A 92 -22.37 0.89 3.69
C PHE A 92 -22.34 -0.14 2.55
N GLU A 93 -21.82 0.25 1.41
CA GLU A 93 -21.36 -0.71 0.40
C GLU A 93 -20.13 -1.45 0.92
N ASP A 94 -19.13 -0.67 1.34
CA ASP A 94 -17.86 -1.14 1.88
C ASP A 94 -17.62 -0.60 3.28
N PHE A 95 -17.21 -1.48 4.19
CA PHE A 95 -16.70 -1.09 5.50
C PHE A 95 -15.28 -1.63 5.66
N LEU A 96 -14.30 -0.75 5.56
CA LEU A 96 -12.88 -1.05 5.71
C LEU A 96 -12.44 -0.73 7.13
N LEU A 97 -11.91 -1.73 7.84
CA LEU A 97 -11.32 -1.59 9.15
C LEU A 97 -9.80 -1.72 9.06
N THR A 98 -9.10 -0.61 9.25
CA THR A 98 -7.66 -0.49 9.00
C THR A 98 -6.90 -0.22 10.30
N PRO A 99 -6.01 -1.12 10.76
CA PRO A 99 -5.07 -0.81 11.84
C PRO A 99 -3.83 -0.07 11.29
N SER A 100 -3.08 0.61 12.16
CA SER A 100 -1.72 1.02 11.84
C SER A 100 -0.78 -0.19 11.83
N GLY A 101 -0.98 -1.11 10.87
CA GLY A 101 -0.26 -2.37 10.81
C GLY A 101 -1.08 -3.48 10.14
N SER A 102 -1.08 -4.65 10.74
CA SER A 102 -1.73 -5.86 10.21
C SER A 102 -2.83 -6.37 11.13
N MET A 103 -4.08 -6.42 10.65
CA MET A 103 -5.22 -6.87 11.45
C MET A 103 -5.08 -8.31 11.95
N LEU A 104 -4.45 -9.17 11.16
CA LEU A 104 -4.27 -10.58 11.49
C LEU A 104 -2.95 -10.89 12.23
N ASP A 105 -2.11 -9.91 12.55
CA ASP A 105 -0.97 -10.09 13.44
C ASP A 105 -1.40 -9.93 14.90
N THR A 106 -1.36 -11.01 15.67
CA THR A 106 -1.78 -11.00 17.08
C THR A 106 -0.89 -10.16 18.00
N ARG A 107 0.33 -9.84 17.54
CA ARG A 107 1.27 -8.97 18.25
C ARG A 107 0.91 -7.49 18.05
N GLU A 108 0.24 -7.14 16.94
CA GLU A 108 -0.22 -5.80 16.58
C GLU A 108 -1.68 -5.57 17.01
N VAL A 109 -2.57 -6.55 16.76
CA VAL A 109 -3.98 -6.57 17.15
C VAL A 109 -4.28 -7.87 17.90
N PRO A 110 -4.16 -7.89 19.26
CA PRO A 110 -4.40 -9.08 20.08
C PRO A 110 -5.83 -9.63 19.96
N TYR A 111 -6.02 -10.89 20.31
CA TYR A 111 -7.33 -11.56 20.23
C TYR A 111 -8.41 -10.83 21.04
N GLU A 112 -8.09 -10.34 22.24
CA GLU A 112 -9.02 -9.60 23.12
C GLU A 112 -9.51 -8.32 22.44
N MET A 113 -8.62 -7.63 21.71
CA MET A 113 -8.99 -6.45 20.95
C MET A 113 -9.92 -6.81 19.79
N ARG A 114 -9.64 -7.91 19.07
CA ARG A 114 -10.49 -8.40 17.97
C ARG A 114 -11.89 -8.77 18.48
N ASP A 115 -12.00 -9.40 19.63
CA ASP A 115 -13.29 -9.73 20.25
C ASP A 115 -14.07 -8.50 20.69
N SER A 116 -13.37 -7.46 21.14
CA SER A 116 -13.98 -6.17 21.44
C SER A 116 -14.46 -5.44 20.18
N LEU A 117 -13.69 -5.49 19.10
CA LEU A 117 -14.08 -4.95 17.79
C LEU A 117 -15.35 -5.62 17.24
N LYS A 118 -15.50 -6.95 17.36
CA LYS A 118 -16.74 -7.65 16.99
C LYS A 118 -17.96 -7.08 17.71
N LYS A 119 -17.83 -6.80 19.02
CA LYS A 119 -18.92 -6.24 19.83
C LYS A 119 -19.24 -4.79 19.44
N ILE A 120 -18.21 -3.99 19.17
CA ILE A 120 -18.36 -2.58 18.77
C ILE A 120 -19.06 -2.46 17.42
N LEU A 121 -18.70 -3.32 16.45
CA LEU A 121 -19.19 -3.25 15.08
C LEU A 121 -20.50 -4.02 14.83
N LYS A 122 -21.06 -4.71 15.83
CA LYS A 122 -22.22 -5.63 15.68
C LYS A 122 -23.44 -5.05 14.96
N ASP A 123 -23.66 -3.73 15.09
CA ASP A 123 -24.82 -3.03 14.53
C ASP A 123 -24.53 -2.39 13.17
N ILE A 124 -23.28 -2.40 12.70
CA ILE A 124 -22.89 -1.92 11.37
C ILE A 124 -23.40 -2.90 10.32
N LYS A 125 -24.00 -2.37 9.26
CA LYS A 125 -24.39 -3.12 8.07
C LYS A 125 -23.52 -2.70 6.89
N ALA A 126 -22.91 -3.67 6.27
CA ALA A 126 -22.12 -3.46 5.04
C ALA A 126 -22.35 -4.64 4.09
N LYS A 127 -22.28 -4.41 2.79
CA LYS A 127 -22.26 -5.53 1.84
C LYS A 127 -20.92 -6.23 1.87
N ARG A 128 -19.80 -5.45 1.95
CA ARG A 128 -18.45 -5.98 2.07
C ARG A 128 -17.79 -5.46 3.35
N PHE A 129 -17.23 -6.37 4.11
CA PHE A 129 -16.38 -6.07 5.27
C PHE A 129 -14.95 -6.38 4.92
N ILE A 130 -14.09 -5.39 5.00
CA ILE A 130 -12.71 -5.41 4.50
C ILE A 130 -11.76 -5.14 5.67
N ILE A 131 -10.67 -5.88 5.75
CA ILE A 131 -9.55 -5.59 6.67
C ILE A 131 -8.22 -5.55 5.91
N GLU A 132 -7.26 -4.76 6.40
CA GLU A 132 -5.90 -4.77 5.87
C GLU A 132 -4.99 -5.68 6.68
N THR A 133 -4.15 -6.45 5.98
CA THR A 133 -3.19 -7.35 6.63
C THR A 133 -2.00 -7.67 5.74
N ARG A 134 -0.90 -8.18 6.33
CA ARG A 134 0.23 -8.74 5.56
C ARG A 134 -0.04 -10.19 5.18
N ALA A 135 0.49 -10.62 4.05
CA ALA A 135 0.33 -12.00 3.55
C ALA A 135 0.80 -13.07 4.57
N ASP A 136 1.93 -12.82 5.23
CA ASP A 136 2.53 -13.73 6.22
C ASP A 136 1.71 -13.94 7.49
N THR A 137 0.70 -13.10 7.72
CA THR A 137 -0.19 -13.17 8.89
C THR A 137 -1.50 -13.90 8.61
N VAL A 138 -1.77 -14.21 7.35
CA VAL A 138 -2.96 -15.00 6.94
C VAL A 138 -2.68 -16.47 7.22
N THR A 139 -3.30 -16.99 8.27
CA THR A 139 -3.24 -18.40 8.68
C THR A 139 -4.65 -18.90 8.96
N GLU A 140 -4.86 -20.20 8.94
CA GLU A 140 -6.16 -20.82 9.25
C GLU A 140 -6.71 -20.33 10.61
N GLY A 141 -5.85 -20.26 11.64
CA GLY A 141 -6.28 -19.80 12.97
C GLY A 141 -6.56 -18.29 13.05
N ASN A 142 -5.82 -17.46 12.31
CA ASN A 142 -6.01 -16.01 12.37
C ASN A 142 -7.22 -15.53 11.55
N ILE A 143 -7.55 -16.22 10.45
CA ILE A 143 -8.66 -15.84 9.56
C ILE A 143 -10.03 -16.09 10.18
N ASP A 144 -10.13 -16.98 11.17
CA ASP A 144 -11.38 -17.27 11.90
C ASP A 144 -12.02 -16.03 12.54
N PHE A 145 -11.23 -15.00 12.81
CA PHE A 145 -11.73 -13.69 13.25
C PHE A 145 -12.84 -13.15 12.33
N LEU A 146 -12.68 -13.34 11.00
CA LEU A 146 -13.61 -12.79 10.01
C LEU A 146 -14.95 -13.54 9.96
N LYS A 147 -15.02 -14.80 10.37
CA LYS A 147 -16.23 -15.61 10.27
C LYS A 147 -17.42 -15.03 11.06
N ASN A 148 -17.14 -14.41 12.21
CA ASN A 148 -18.16 -13.99 13.16
C ASN A 148 -18.30 -12.46 13.33
N ILE A 149 -17.59 -11.68 12.51
CA ILE A 149 -17.75 -10.21 12.47
C ILE A 149 -18.63 -9.84 11.29
N LEU A 150 -19.65 -9.00 11.49
CA LEU A 150 -20.62 -8.61 10.44
C LEU A 150 -21.08 -9.83 9.60
N PRO A 151 -21.81 -10.80 10.17
CA PRO A 151 -22.04 -12.11 9.54
C PRO A 151 -22.71 -12.03 8.16
N GLU A 152 -23.52 -11.00 7.92
CA GLU A 152 -24.24 -10.80 6.64
C GLU A 152 -23.36 -10.19 5.53
N ALA A 153 -22.17 -9.66 5.87
CA ALA A 153 -21.28 -9.05 4.89
C ALA A 153 -20.38 -10.09 4.22
N GLU A 154 -20.11 -9.94 2.92
CA GLU A 154 -18.99 -10.63 2.29
C GLU A 154 -17.68 -10.21 2.95
N LYS A 155 -16.75 -11.13 3.15
CA LYS A 155 -15.46 -10.88 3.80
C LYS A 155 -14.36 -10.71 2.78
N TYR A 156 -13.57 -9.65 2.97
CA TYR A 156 -12.40 -9.35 2.18
C TYR A 156 -11.19 -9.12 3.07
N ILE A 157 -10.03 -9.54 2.60
CA ILE A 157 -8.75 -9.08 3.14
C ILE A 157 -8.00 -8.32 2.05
N GLU A 158 -7.56 -7.12 2.36
CA GLU A 158 -6.61 -6.37 1.55
C GLU A 158 -5.20 -6.70 1.98
N ILE A 159 -4.43 -7.24 1.04
CA ILE A 159 -3.05 -7.65 1.26
C ILE A 159 -2.11 -6.70 0.50
N GLY A 160 -1.17 -6.08 1.21
CA GLY A 160 -0.09 -5.34 0.57
C GLY A 160 0.77 -6.26 -0.28
N TYR A 161 0.40 -6.45 -1.54
CA TYR A 161 1.14 -7.22 -2.54
C TYR A 161 2.32 -6.42 -3.10
N GLU A 162 2.09 -5.15 -3.40
CA GLU A 162 2.99 -4.13 -3.92
C GLU A 162 3.49 -4.43 -5.33
N SER A 163 4.12 -5.59 -5.57
CA SER A 163 4.72 -5.99 -6.84
C SER A 163 4.60 -7.50 -7.04
N GLY A 164 4.43 -7.93 -8.29
CA GLY A 164 4.49 -9.33 -8.72
C GLY A 164 5.90 -9.87 -8.92
N ASN A 165 6.92 -9.05 -8.68
CA ASN A 165 8.32 -9.37 -8.91
C ASN A 165 9.09 -9.48 -7.59
N ASN A 166 9.51 -10.68 -7.24
CA ASN A 166 10.24 -10.97 -6.00
C ASN A 166 11.56 -10.18 -5.88
N TRP A 167 12.24 -9.92 -7.00
CA TRP A 167 13.44 -9.10 -6.98
C TRP A 167 13.13 -7.65 -6.53
N ILE A 168 12.05 -7.08 -7.04
CA ILE A 168 11.58 -5.72 -6.68
C ILE A 168 11.08 -5.70 -5.24
N LEU A 169 10.27 -6.69 -4.83
CA LEU A 169 9.79 -6.80 -3.45
C LEU A 169 10.95 -6.77 -2.45
N ARG A 170 12.04 -7.49 -2.76
CA ARG A 170 13.21 -7.57 -1.91
C ARG A 170 14.10 -6.34 -2.01
N ASN A 171 14.43 -5.88 -3.22
CA ASN A 171 15.53 -4.95 -3.45
C ASN A 171 15.09 -3.50 -3.70
N CYS A 172 13.81 -3.25 -3.92
CA CYS A 172 13.28 -1.90 -4.07
C CYS A 172 12.33 -1.52 -2.91
N ILE A 173 11.52 -2.48 -2.45
CA ILE A 173 10.47 -2.26 -1.46
C ILE A 173 10.90 -2.72 -0.06
N ASN A 174 11.76 -3.72 0.04
CA ASN A 174 12.12 -4.40 1.30
C ASN A 174 10.88 -4.96 2.03
N LYS A 175 10.03 -5.66 1.27
CA LYS A 175 8.69 -6.09 1.70
C LYS A 175 8.71 -7.16 2.81
N GLY A 176 9.76 -8.00 2.87
CA GLY A 176 9.86 -9.11 3.82
C GLY A 176 8.97 -10.32 3.52
N THR A 177 8.13 -10.23 2.47
CA THR A 177 7.32 -11.33 1.91
C THR A 177 7.53 -11.41 0.41
N ASP A 178 7.21 -12.56 -0.18
CA ASP A 178 7.31 -12.87 -1.61
C ASP A 178 5.94 -13.20 -2.21
N THR A 179 5.92 -13.41 -3.50
CA THR A 179 4.70 -13.73 -4.26
C THR A 179 4.13 -15.10 -3.88
N GLU A 180 4.97 -16.04 -3.47
CA GLU A 180 4.57 -17.38 -3.01
C GLU A 180 3.85 -17.30 -1.66
N THR A 181 4.28 -16.40 -0.78
CA THR A 181 3.59 -16.11 0.49
C THR A 181 2.20 -15.51 0.25
N PHE A 182 2.08 -14.62 -0.75
CA PHE A 182 0.79 -14.07 -1.15
C PHE A 182 -0.14 -15.18 -1.69
N GLU A 183 0.34 -16.04 -2.61
CA GLU A 183 -0.45 -17.13 -3.18
C GLU A 183 -0.97 -18.10 -2.11
N LYS A 184 -0.14 -18.43 -1.11
CA LYS A 184 -0.56 -19.22 0.05
C LYS A 184 -1.64 -18.52 0.87
N ALA A 185 -1.51 -17.20 1.09
CA ALA A 185 -2.49 -16.40 1.80
C ALA A 185 -3.84 -16.39 1.06
N VAL A 186 -3.83 -16.23 -0.27
CA VAL A 186 -5.03 -16.33 -1.13
C VAL A 186 -5.72 -17.68 -0.94
N LYS A 187 -4.97 -18.77 -1.02
CA LYS A 187 -5.53 -20.12 -0.86
C LYS A 187 -6.21 -20.29 0.50
N ILE A 188 -5.54 -19.91 1.60
CA ILE A 188 -6.10 -19.99 2.96
C ILE A 188 -7.36 -19.13 3.08
N ALA A 189 -7.36 -17.92 2.51
CA ALA A 189 -8.52 -17.04 2.52
C ALA A 189 -9.72 -17.66 1.79
N HIS A 190 -9.51 -18.18 0.58
CA HIS A 190 -10.56 -18.81 -0.22
C HIS A 190 -11.12 -20.06 0.47
N GLU A 191 -10.29 -20.91 1.08
CA GLU A 191 -10.73 -22.06 1.86
C GLU A 191 -11.60 -21.65 3.07
N ALA A 192 -11.41 -20.43 3.59
CA ALA A 192 -12.23 -19.84 4.65
C ALA A 192 -13.47 -19.09 4.13
N GLY A 193 -13.71 -19.02 2.82
CA GLY A 193 -14.79 -18.23 2.20
C GLY A 193 -14.55 -16.73 2.22
N VAL A 194 -13.29 -16.29 2.31
CA VAL A 194 -12.86 -14.90 2.34
C VAL A 194 -12.23 -14.54 1.00
N LYS A 195 -12.63 -13.42 0.41
CA LYS A 195 -12.06 -12.87 -0.82
C LYS A 195 -10.80 -12.06 -0.55
N VAL A 196 -9.94 -11.95 -1.56
CA VAL A 196 -8.65 -11.27 -1.44
C VAL A 196 -8.55 -10.12 -2.42
N THR A 197 -8.21 -8.95 -1.91
CA THR A 197 -7.80 -7.77 -2.67
C THR A 197 -6.28 -7.61 -2.58
N ALA A 198 -5.61 -7.51 -3.73
CA ALA A 198 -4.18 -7.22 -3.79
C ALA A 198 -3.95 -5.70 -3.90
N ASN A 199 -3.21 -5.13 -2.95
CA ASN A 199 -2.78 -3.74 -3.03
C ASN A 199 -1.51 -3.68 -3.89
N VAL A 200 -1.61 -3.11 -5.10
CA VAL A 200 -0.53 -3.00 -6.09
C VAL A 200 -0.01 -1.57 -6.14
N ALA A 201 1.30 -1.43 -6.04
CA ALA A 201 1.96 -0.13 -6.04
C ALA A 201 2.20 0.41 -7.45
N ALA A 202 1.98 1.70 -7.65
CA ALA A 202 2.44 2.46 -8.78
C ALA A 202 3.53 3.46 -8.33
N GLY A 203 4.67 3.48 -9.04
CA GLY A 203 5.79 4.35 -8.69
C GLY A 203 6.77 3.75 -7.69
N ILE A 204 7.23 2.55 -7.94
CA ILE A 204 8.19 1.82 -7.10
C ILE A 204 9.54 2.56 -7.08
N PRO A 205 10.19 2.73 -5.89
CA PRO A 205 11.49 3.38 -5.79
C PRO A 205 12.58 2.65 -6.56
N PHE A 206 13.61 3.37 -6.94
CA PHE A 206 14.76 2.92 -7.74
C PHE A 206 14.45 2.61 -9.22
N LEU A 207 13.18 2.63 -9.64
CA LEU A 207 12.80 2.44 -11.05
C LEU A 207 12.60 3.80 -11.73
N SER A 208 12.80 3.84 -13.05
CA SER A 208 12.29 4.92 -13.88
C SER A 208 10.76 4.91 -13.88
N GLU A 209 10.09 6.03 -14.17
CA GLU A 209 8.63 6.08 -14.21
C GLU A 209 8.07 5.09 -15.25
N ARG A 210 8.74 4.96 -16.41
CA ARG A 210 8.37 4.00 -17.45
C ARG A 210 8.49 2.54 -17.00
N ALA A 211 9.60 2.19 -16.31
CA ALA A 211 9.76 0.86 -15.73
C ALA A 211 8.74 0.59 -14.62
N ALA A 212 8.41 1.60 -13.80
CA ALA A 212 7.41 1.48 -12.74
C ALA A 212 5.98 1.28 -13.30
N ILE A 213 5.64 1.93 -14.42
CA ILE A 213 4.37 1.68 -15.13
C ILE A 213 4.30 0.23 -15.61
N ARG A 214 5.35 -0.25 -16.32
CA ARG A 214 5.41 -1.63 -16.79
C ARG A 214 5.27 -2.63 -15.64
N GLU A 215 5.98 -2.39 -14.55
CA GLU A 215 5.94 -3.24 -13.36
C GLU A 215 4.55 -3.27 -12.71
N ALA A 216 3.86 -2.12 -12.62
CA ALA A 216 2.51 -2.07 -12.07
C ALA A 216 1.52 -2.86 -12.93
N VAL A 217 1.57 -2.74 -14.27
CA VAL A 217 0.74 -3.55 -15.19
C VAL A 217 1.03 -5.04 -15.03
N PHE A 218 2.31 -5.42 -14.97
CA PHE A 218 2.70 -6.81 -14.70
C PHE A 218 2.16 -7.30 -13.36
N SER A 219 2.29 -6.50 -12.31
CA SER A 219 1.87 -6.87 -10.94
C SER A 219 0.36 -7.00 -10.81
N VAL A 220 -0.44 -6.16 -11.48
CA VAL A 220 -1.91 -6.31 -11.55
C VAL A 220 -2.28 -7.64 -12.18
N ASN A 221 -1.72 -7.97 -13.34
CA ASN A 221 -2.01 -9.24 -14.01
C ASN A 221 -1.57 -10.43 -13.15
N LYS A 222 -0.38 -10.36 -12.57
CA LYS A 222 0.18 -11.42 -11.72
C LYS A 222 -0.65 -11.65 -10.46
N ALA A 223 -1.19 -10.61 -9.83
CA ALA A 223 -2.08 -10.73 -8.69
C ALA A 223 -3.34 -11.53 -9.04
N PHE A 224 -3.96 -11.26 -10.18
CA PHE A 224 -5.12 -12.03 -10.66
C PHE A 224 -4.75 -13.49 -11.02
N GLU A 225 -3.59 -13.73 -11.65
CA GLU A 225 -3.08 -15.08 -11.92
C GLU A 225 -2.88 -15.89 -10.63
N GLN A 226 -2.49 -15.24 -9.54
CA GLN A 226 -2.31 -15.83 -8.22
C GLN A 226 -3.61 -15.90 -7.41
N GLY A 227 -4.75 -15.55 -8.00
CA GLY A 227 -6.08 -15.75 -7.45
C GLY A 227 -6.65 -14.57 -6.67
N ALA A 228 -6.08 -13.35 -6.76
CA ALA A 228 -6.74 -12.17 -6.21
C ALA A 228 -8.12 -11.98 -6.84
N ASP A 229 -9.14 -11.68 -6.02
CA ASP A 229 -10.51 -11.40 -6.49
C ASP A 229 -10.63 -9.97 -7.02
N SER A 230 -9.80 -9.07 -6.50
CA SER A 230 -9.74 -7.66 -6.92
C SER A 230 -8.36 -7.06 -6.64
N VAL A 231 -8.13 -5.88 -7.20
CA VAL A 231 -6.89 -5.12 -7.02
C VAL A 231 -7.23 -3.69 -6.58
N VAL A 232 -6.46 -3.13 -5.66
CA VAL A 232 -6.37 -1.69 -5.42
C VAL A 232 -5.03 -1.19 -5.96
N LEU A 233 -5.08 -0.39 -7.02
CA LEU A 233 -3.92 0.26 -7.59
C LEU A 233 -3.72 1.64 -6.94
N PHE A 234 -2.53 1.92 -6.43
CA PHE A 234 -2.26 3.18 -5.74
C PHE A 234 -0.85 3.70 -5.97
N PRO A 235 -0.67 5.01 -6.18
CA PRO A 235 0.64 5.62 -6.27
C PRO A 235 1.26 5.74 -4.87
N TYR A 236 2.57 5.56 -4.77
CA TYR A 236 3.28 5.83 -3.53
C TYR A 236 3.29 7.32 -3.21
N HIS A 237 3.04 7.61 -1.94
CA HIS A 237 3.31 8.91 -1.34
C HIS A 237 4.65 8.92 -0.65
N VAL A 238 5.35 10.04 -0.73
CA VAL A 238 6.51 10.28 0.10
C VAL A 238 6.02 10.63 1.50
N LYS A 239 6.18 9.72 2.44
CA LYS A 239 5.80 9.89 3.85
C LYS A 239 7.04 10.28 4.67
N ARG A 240 6.85 11.17 5.65
CA ARG A 240 7.93 11.61 6.55
C ARG A 240 8.49 10.44 7.35
N GLY A 241 9.81 10.44 7.53
CA GLY A 241 10.52 9.41 8.28
C GLY A 241 10.54 8.04 7.56
N THR A 242 10.60 8.04 6.24
CA THR A 242 10.75 6.83 5.40
C THR A 242 12.02 6.92 4.56
N LEU A 243 12.51 5.79 4.07
CA LEU A 243 13.61 5.81 3.10
C LEU A 243 13.18 6.49 1.80
N LEU A 244 11.91 6.39 1.43
CA LEU A 244 11.38 7.08 0.26
C LEU A 244 11.50 8.61 0.37
N GLU A 245 11.35 9.19 1.59
CA GLU A 245 11.64 10.61 1.82
C GLU A 245 13.12 10.95 1.58
N VAL A 246 14.03 10.09 2.03
CA VAL A 246 15.47 10.27 1.80
C VAL A 246 15.77 10.26 0.30
N LEU A 247 15.29 9.26 -0.42
CA LEU A 247 15.44 9.16 -1.87
C LEU A 247 14.87 10.40 -2.59
N TYR A 248 13.71 10.87 -2.19
CA TYR A 248 13.09 12.08 -2.75
C TYR A 248 13.95 13.33 -2.51
N ARG A 249 14.44 13.52 -1.30
CA ARG A 249 15.29 14.69 -0.97
C ARG A 249 16.61 14.71 -1.72
N HIS A 250 17.17 13.54 -2.03
CA HIS A 250 18.34 13.39 -2.88
C HIS A 250 18.05 13.42 -4.38
N GLN A 251 16.78 13.61 -4.79
CA GLN A 251 16.36 13.57 -6.20
C GLN A 251 16.60 12.20 -6.88
N TRP A 252 16.63 11.12 -6.09
CA TRP A 252 16.75 9.74 -6.58
C TRP A 252 15.40 9.04 -6.70
N TYR A 253 14.35 9.73 -6.32
CA TYR A 253 12.95 9.32 -6.46
C TYR A 253 12.07 10.54 -6.75
N GLN A 254 11.05 10.34 -7.58
CA GLN A 254 9.95 11.27 -7.80
C GLN A 254 8.64 10.49 -7.76
N CYS A 255 7.59 11.10 -7.21
CA CYS A 255 6.26 10.51 -7.34
C CYS A 255 5.88 10.49 -8.82
N ILE A 256 5.27 9.40 -9.25
CA ILE A 256 4.74 9.30 -10.62
C ILE A 256 3.68 10.36 -10.89
N SER A 257 3.47 10.68 -12.15
CA SER A 257 2.33 11.48 -12.57
C SER A 257 1.01 10.73 -12.39
N LEU A 258 -0.11 11.43 -12.18
CA LEU A 258 -1.44 10.79 -12.28
C LEU A 258 -1.72 10.29 -13.70
N TRP A 259 -1.02 10.81 -14.72
CA TRP A 259 -1.07 10.25 -16.08
C TRP A 259 -0.53 8.82 -16.14
N SER A 260 0.45 8.48 -15.32
CA SER A 260 0.98 7.11 -15.21
C SER A 260 -0.07 6.17 -14.63
N LEU A 261 -0.88 6.62 -13.66
CA LEU A 261 -1.97 5.82 -13.12
C LEU A 261 -3.03 5.52 -14.19
N VAL A 262 -3.37 6.54 -15.02
CA VAL A 262 -4.29 6.38 -16.16
C VAL A 262 -3.70 5.41 -17.19
N ASP A 263 -2.41 5.54 -17.54
CA ASP A 263 -1.73 4.67 -18.51
C ASP A 263 -1.67 3.21 -18.04
N ILE A 264 -1.43 2.96 -16.75
CA ILE A 264 -1.49 1.61 -16.17
C ILE A 264 -2.90 1.02 -16.38
N LEU A 265 -3.95 1.76 -16.04
CA LEU A 265 -5.34 1.31 -16.22
C LEU A 265 -5.70 1.06 -17.69
N MET A 266 -5.13 1.82 -18.61
CA MET A 266 -5.32 1.62 -20.06
C MET A 266 -4.61 0.37 -20.61
N ARG A 267 -3.60 -0.14 -19.92
CA ARG A 267 -2.81 -1.32 -20.34
C ARG A 267 -3.26 -2.64 -19.70
N VAL A 268 -4.11 -2.59 -18.68
CA VAL A 268 -4.69 -3.80 -18.09
C VAL A 268 -5.87 -4.28 -18.92
N PRO A 269 -6.22 -5.59 -18.90
CA PRO A 269 -7.36 -6.11 -19.66
C PRO A 269 -8.68 -5.42 -19.28
N GLU A 270 -9.43 -4.94 -20.27
CA GLU A 270 -10.74 -4.29 -20.07
C GLU A 270 -11.71 -5.13 -19.22
N SER A 271 -11.65 -6.47 -19.39
CA SER A 271 -12.47 -7.43 -18.64
C SER A 271 -12.16 -7.48 -17.12
N ARG A 272 -11.14 -6.77 -16.67
CA ARG A 272 -10.74 -6.69 -15.27
C ARG A 272 -10.96 -5.31 -14.64
N LEU A 273 -11.35 -4.31 -15.43
CA LEU A 273 -11.47 -2.93 -14.93
C LEU A 273 -12.45 -2.78 -13.77
N ASP A 274 -13.56 -3.51 -13.78
CA ASP A 274 -14.56 -3.53 -12.70
C ASP A 274 -14.04 -4.17 -11.39
N GLN A 275 -12.93 -4.91 -11.45
CA GLN A 275 -12.25 -5.51 -10.32
C GLN A 275 -11.02 -4.70 -9.87
N ILE A 276 -10.72 -3.56 -10.53
CA ILE A 276 -9.57 -2.72 -10.22
C ILE A 276 -10.05 -1.39 -9.65
N GLN A 277 -9.85 -1.21 -8.35
CA GLN A 277 -10.06 0.06 -7.67
C GLN A 277 -8.78 0.89 -7.66
N ILE A 278 -8.93 2.20 -7.49
CA ILE A 278 -7.81 3.12 -7.29
C ILE A 278 -7.90 3.79 -5.92
N SER A 279 -6.76 4.03 -5.29
CA SER A 279 -6.69 4.74 -4.02
C SER A 279 -5.50 5.70 -3.99
N TRP A 280 -5.46 6.61 -3.04
CA TRP A 280 -4.33 7.50 -2.78
C TRP A 280 -3.87 8.38 -3.95
N TYR A 281 -4.75 8.64 -4.94
CA TYR A 281 -4.49 9.56 -6.07
C TYR A 281 -4.78 11.04 -5.75
N LYS A 282 -5.29 11.30 -4.56
CA LYS A 282 -5.56 12.64 -4.02
C LYS A 282 -5.19 12.70 -2.55
N ASP A 283 -5.08 13.91 -1.99
CA ASP A 283 -4.94 14.10 -0.56
C ASP A 283 -6.31 13.97 0.12
N TYR A 284 -6.43 13.02 1.04
CA TYR A 284 -7.67 12.74 1.77
C TYR A 284 -7.76 13.44 3.13
N PHE A 285 -6.65 13.98 3.64
CA PHE A 285 -6.58 14.43 5.04
C PHE A 285 -6.16 15.88 5.21
N GLY A 286 -5.72 16.56 4.13
CA GLY A 286 -5.11 17.87 4.19
C GLY A 286 -3.69 17.86 4.82
N GLU A 287 -2.93 18.92 4.58
CA GLU A 287 -1.51 19.00 4.95
C GLU A 287 -1.25 18.85 6.46
N GLU A 288 -2.17 19.28 7.31
CA GLU A 288 -1.99 19.26 8.77
C GLU A 288 -2.18 17.87 9.39
N GLN A 289 -2.90 16.98 8.73
CA GLN A 289 -3.26 15.66 9.27
C GLN A 289 -2.48 14.50 8.66
N SER A 290 -1.87 14.69 7.49
CA SER A 290 -1.13 13.61 6.83
C SER A 290 0.36 13.67 7.16
N ASN A 291 0.98 12.49 7.37
CA ASN A 291 2.43 12.35 7.37
C ASN A 291 2.99 12.38 5.93
N ILE A 292 2.15 12.72 4.95
CA ILE A 292 2.49 12.77 3.54
C ILE A 292 3.25 14.07 3.27
N PHE A 293 4.39 13.95 2.63
CA PHE A 293 5.24 15.07 2.23
C PHE A 293 5.00 15.47 0.78
N VAL A 294 4.86 14.47 -0.11
CA VAL A 294 4.58 14.66 -1.53
C VAL A 294 3.70 13.51 -2.02
N SER A 295 2.80 13.83 -2.95
CA SER A 295 1.89 12.86 -3.59
C SER A 295 2.03 12.89 -5.10
N ALA A 296 1.56 11.84 -5.76
CA ALA A 296 1.34 11.82 -7.20
C ALA A 296 0.39 12.98 -7.59
N THR A 297 0.70 13.64 -8.68
CA THR A 297 -0.07 14.81 -9.14
C THR A 297 0.07 15.01 -10.65
N THR A 298 -0.67 15.99 -11.18
CA THR A 298 -0.47 16.60 -12.49
C THR A 298 -0.20 18.09 -12.32
N CYS A 299 -0.12 18.85 -13.40
CA CYS A 299 0.06 20.31 -13.29
C CYS A 299 -1.16 20.99 -12.68
N GLN A 300 -0.99 22.20 -12.15
CA GLN A 300 -2.05 22.96 -11.50
C GLN A 300 -3.27 23.20 -12.40
N ASN A 301 -3.08 23.28 -13.73
CA ASN A 301 -4.17 23.59 -14.67
C ASN A 301 -5.16 22.43 -14.85
N CYS A 302 -4.71 21.16 -14.73
CA CYS A 302 -5.55 20.00 -14.97
C CYS A 302 -5.77 19.13 -13.72
N ARG A 303 -5.08 19.43 -12.61
CA ARG A 303 -5.11 18.56 -11.41
C ARG A 303 -6.53 18.27 -10.93
N GLN A 304 -7.36 19.30 -10.79
CA GLN A 304 -8.71 19.12 -10.25
C GLN A 304 -9.58 18.31 -11.21
N ASP A 305 -9.53 18.59 -12.51
CA ASP A 305 -10.30 17.85 -13.51
C ASP A 305 -9.93 16.37 -13.54
N ILE A 306 -8.62 16.08 -13.44
CA ILE A 306 -8.13 14.69 -13.42
C ILE A 306 -8.55 13.97 -12.14
N VAL A 307 -8.48 14.63 -10.99
CA VAL A 307 -8.97 14.06 -9.73
C VAL A 307 -10.47 13.79 -9.81
N ASP A 308 -11.27 14.72 -10.33
CA ASP A 308 -12.72 14.55 -10.50
C ASP A 308 -13.07 13.40 -11.46
N LEU A 309 -12.28 13.20 -12.51
CA LEU A 309 -12.44 12.06 -13.42
C LEU A 309 -12.03 10.73 -12.79
N LEU A 310 -10.94 10.72 -11.99
CA LEU A 310 -10.55 9.55 -11.22
C LEU A 310 -11.59 9.20 -10.14
N ASP A 311 -12.21 10.19 -9.50
CA ASP A 311 -13.34 9.98 -8.57
C ASP A 311 -14.51 9.29 -9.28
N LYS A 312 -14.86 9.70 -10.51
CA LYS A 312 -15.89 9.05 -11.31
C LYS A 312 -15.53 7.62 -11.70
N TYR A 313 -14.26 7.39 -12.08
CA TYR A 313 -13.78 6.03 -12.33
C TYR A 313 -13.90 5.17 -11.05
N ARG A 314 -13.49 5.68 -9.90
CA ARG A 314 -13.56 4.97 -8.62
C ARG A 314 -15.00 4.66 -8.19
N GLU A 315 -15.94 5.57 -8.46
CA GLU A 315 -17.36 5.37 -8.19
C GLU A 315 -17.96 4.29 -9.11
N HIS A 316 -17.56 4.30 -10.39
CA HIS A 316 -18.04 3.37 -11.42
C HIS A 316 -16.89 2.97 -12.37
N PRO A 317 -16.03 1.99 -11.98
CA PRO A 317 -14.97 1.51 -12.85
C PRO A 317 -15.53 1.00 -14.17
N SER A 318 -15.13 1.62 -15.28
CA SER A 318 -15.63 1.27 -16.60
C SER A 318 -14.69 1.78 -17.71
N VAL A 319 -14.78 1.16 -18.87
CA VAL A 319 -14.07 1.60 -20.10
C VAL A 319 -14.43 3.05 -20.43
N GLU A 320 -15.69 3.44 -20.28
CA GLU A 320 -16.15 4.81 -20.60
C GLU A 320 -15.53 5.85 -19.68
N SER A 321 -15.47 5.59 -18.35
CA SER A 321 -14.84 6.53 -17.40
C SER A 321 -13.33 6.63 -17.65
N LEU A 322 -12.68 5.52 -18.03
CA LEU A 322 -11.28 5.48 -18.38
C LEU A 322 -10.99 6.19 -19.71
N ARG A 323 -11.86 6.06 -20.72
CA ARG A 323 -11.74 6.74 -22.00
C ARG A 323 -11.72 8.26 -21.83
N ARG A 324 -12.60 8.82 -21.00
CA ARG A 324 -12.63 10.26 -20.68
C ARG A 324 -11.31 10.76 -20.07
N LEU A 325 -10.69 9.96 -19.21
CA LEU A 325 -9.36 10.25 -18.64
C LEU A 325 -8.28 10.23 -19.72
N SER A 326 -8.31 9.21 -20.58
CA SER A 326 -7.29 9.04 -21.63
C SER A 326 -7.39 10.08 -22.75
N GLU A 327 -8.57 10.58 -23.04
CA GLU A 327 -8.83 11.63 -24.06
C GLU A 327 -8.61 13.05 -23.53
N TYR A 328 -8.42 13.23 -22.22
CA TYR A 328 -8.18 14.57 -21.67
C TYR A 328 -6.85 15.14 -22.15
N GLU A 329 -6.88 16.35 -22.69
CA GLU A 329 -5.71 17.02 -23.25
C GLU A 329 -5.12 18.07 -22.30
N CYS A 330 -3.83 18.00 -22.10
CA CYS A 330 -3.06 18.98 -21.34
C CYS A 330 -1.60 19.00 -21.80
N GLU A 331 -0.98 20.16 -21.77
CA GLU A 331 0.45 20.31 -22.08
C GLU A 331 1.32 19.40 -21.19
N CYS A 332 1.00 19.29 -19.88
CA CYS A 332 1.76 18.43 -18.98
C CYS A 332 1.65 16.94 -19.32
N LYS A 333 0.56 16.51 -19.98
CA LYS A 333 0.43 15.15 -20.48
C LYS A 333 1.39 14.87 -21.63
N ARG A 334 1.50 15.81 -22.56
CA ARG A 334 2.45 15.72 -23.67
C ARG A 334 3.89 15.68 -23.15
N SER A 335 4.25 16.61 -22.27
CA SER A 335 5.60 16.62 -21.67
C SER A 335 5.90 15.33 -20.87
N TRP A 336 4.89 14.78 -20.18
CA TRP A 336 5.01 13.49 -19.49
C TRP A 336 5.25 12.35 -20.50
N GLN A 337 4.54 12.31 -21.64
CA GLN A 337 4.76 11.31 -22.69
C GLN A 337 6.15 11.38 -23.27
N GLU A 338 6.60 12.58 -23.63
CA GLU A 338 7.98 12.83 -24.14
C GLU A 338 9.03 12.35 -23.13
N ASN A 339 8.88 12.69 -21.85
CA ASN A 339 9.80 12.23 -20.81
C ASN A 339 9.81 10.71 -20.62
N LEU A 340 8.68 10.02 -20.85
CA LEU A 340 8.66 8.56 -20.79
C LEU A 340 9.41 7.93 -21.96
N GLU A 341 9.36 8.51 -23.17
CA GLU A 341 10.06 7.98 -24.34
C GLU A 341 11.58 7.96 -24.15
N GLU A 342 12.12 8.88 -23.35
CA GLU A 342 13.55 8.94 -23.02
C GLU A 342 13.97 7.94 -21.94
N GLN A 343 13.05 7.28 -21.26
CA GLN A 343 13.32 6.38 -20.15
C GLN A 343 13.34 4.91 -20.59
N SER A 344 14.16 4.10 -19.90
CA SER A 344 14.16 2.65 -20.06
C SER A 344 12.91 2.03 -19.41
N GLU A 345 12.37 0.99 -20.03
CA GLU A 345 11.37 0.09 -19.42
C GLU A 345 11.99 -0.98 -18.53
N ASP A 346 13.29 -1.20 -18.64
CA ASP A 346 14.00 -2.23 -17.89
C ASP A 346 14.50 -1.72 -16.54
N ILE A 347 14.75 -2.66 -15.63
CA ILE A 347 15.39 -2.37 -14.34
C ILE A 347 16.86 -2.01 -14.62
N GLU A 348 17.22 -0.76 -14.38
CA GLU A 348 18.57 -0.23 -14.62
C GLU A 348 19.47 -0.52 -13.40
N TYR A 349 19.96 -1.74 -13.30
CA TYR A 349 20.78 -2.20 -12.17
C TYR A 349 21.92 -1.25 -11.79
N ASP A 350 22.66 -0.74 -12.78
CA ASP A 350 23.82 0.12 -12.52
C ASP A 350 23.42 1.44 -11.84
N LYS A 351 22.25 2.01 -12.17
CA LYS A 351 21.71 3.17 -11.48
C LYS A 351 21.32 2.84 -10.03
N ILE A 352 20.71 1.67 -9.83
CA ILE A 352 20.33 1.18 -8.48
C ILE A 352 21.59 0.96 -7.65
N GLU A 353 22.62 0.33 -8.19
CA GLU A 353 23.90 0.10 -7.51
C GLU A 353 24.52 1.41 -7.03
N ILE A 354 24.54 2.46 -7.88
CA ILE A 354 25.07 3.78 -7.51
C ILE A 354 24.30 4.35 -6.30
N ILE A 355 22.97 4.25 -6.29
CA ILE A 355 22.16 4.75 -5.18
C ILE A 355 22.44 3.94 -3.92
N TYR A 356 22.54 2.62 -4.01
CA TYR A 356 22.87 1.75 -2.87
C TYR A 356 24.22 2.09 -2.25
N ARG A 357 25.24 2.33 -3.06
CA ARG A 357 26.58 2.75 -2.59
C ARG A 357 26.53 4.08 -1.86
N ARG A 358 25.78 5.05 -2.38
CA ARG A 358 25.59 6.36 -1.74
C ARG A 358 24.84 6.24 -0.41
N LEU A 359 23.75 5.49 -0.39
CA LEU A 359 23.00 5.22 0.84
C LEU A 359 23.85 4.48 1.88
N ALA A 360 24.62 3.47 1.45
CA ALA A 360 25.50 2.73 2.35
C ALA A 360 26.57 3.63 3.01
N ALA A 361 27.14 4.56 2.24
CA ALA A 361 28.09 5.55 2.77
C ALA A 361 27.40 6.51 3.77
N GLU A 362 26.22 7.02 3.47
CA GLU A 362 25.46 7.94 4.33
C GLU A 362 25.04 7.28 5.66
N TYR A 363 24.61 6.01 5.60
CA TYR A 363 24.14 5.26 6.77
C TYR A 363 25.20 4.35 7.40
N HIS A 364 26.45 4.51 7.02
CA HIS A 364 27.62 3.77 7.58
C HIS A 364 27.44 2.25 7.54
N ILE A 365 26.95 1.73 6.39
CA ILE A 365 26.84 0.29 6.18
C ILE A 365 28.22 -0.26 5.82
N GLU A 366 28.62 -1.36 6.45
CA GLU A 366 29.92 -2.00 6.23
C GLU A 366 30.07 -2.48 4.78
N ASP A 367 31.25 -2.25 4.17
CA ASP A 367 31.55 -2.59 2.78
C ASP A 367 31.29 -4.08 2.48
N GLU A 368 31.64 -4.98 3.41
CA GLU A 368 31.39 -6.41 3.23
C GLU A 368 29.89 -6.73 3.06
N VAL A 369 29.02 -6.06 3.81
CA VAL A 369 27.57 -6.23 3.74
C VAL A 369 27.06 -5.68 2.41
N LEU A 370 27.53 -4.50 2.01
CA LEU A 370 27.15 -3.86 0.76
C LEU A 370 27.55 -4.71 -0.45
N GLU A 371 28.81 -5.11 -0.55
CA GLU A 371 29.31 -5.87 -1.69
C GLU A 371 28.64 -7.24 -1.83
N LYS A 372 28.40 -7.92 -0.70
CA LYS A 372 27.65 -9.18 -0.68
C LYS A 372 26.22 -9.00 -1.21
N GLU A 373 25.56 -7.91 -0.80
CA GLU A 373 24.19 -7.60 -1.23
C GLU A 373 24.14 -7.25 -2.72
N LEU A 374 25.04 -6.40 -3.20
CA LEU A 374 25.10 -6.02 -4.62
C LEU A 374 25.39 -7.22 -5.52
N GLN A 375 26.28 -8.13 -5.11
CA GLN A 375 26.53 -9.37 -5.84
C GLN A 375 25.27 -10.26 -5.90
N PHE A 376 24.54 -10.37 -4.79
CA PHE A 376 23.28 -11.12 -4.76
C PHE A 376 22.24 -10.49 -5.69
N MET A 377 22.03 -9.17 -5.62
CA MET A 377 21.10 -8.43 -6.47
C MET A 377 21.41 -8.65 -7.96
N LYS A 378 22.68 -8.49 -8.34
CA LYS A 378 23.14 -8.64 -9.73
C LYS A 378 22.92 -10.06 -10.27
N ARG A 379 23.13 -11.06 -9.44
CA ARG A 379 22.94 -12.48 -9.82
C ARG A 379 21.45 -12.81 -10.00
N THR A 380 20.57 -12.22 -9.21
CA THR A 380 19.14 -12.56 -9.14
C THR A 380 18.22 -11.69 -10.01
N ILE A 381 18.73 -10.63 -10.64
CA ILE A 381 17.91 -9.71 -11.46
C ILE A 381 17.33 -10.35 -12.73
N ARG A 382 17.93 -11.44 -13.19
CA ARG A 382 17.51 -12.15 -14.42
C ARG A 382 16.72 -13.44 -14.13
N GLY A 383 16.41 -13.69 -12.87
CA GLY A 383 15.72 -14.90 -12.38
C GLY A 383 14.20 -14.66 -12.20
#